data_a6736ea2df0a7f231eacb7c6233c51f7
#
_entry.id   a6736ea2df0a7f231eacb7c6233c51f7
#
_cell.length_a   1.000
_cell.length_b   1.000
_cell.length_c   1.000
_cell.angle_alpha   90.00
_cell.angle_beta   90.00
_cell.angle_gamma   90.00
#
_symmetry.space_group_name_H-M   'P 1'
#
loop_
_entity.id
_entity.type
_entity.pdbx_description
1 polymer ?
#
loop_
_entity_poly.entity_id
_entity_poly.type
_entity_poly.pdbx_seq_one_letter_code
_entity_poly.pdbx_strand_id
1 'polypeptide(L)'
;MAEITIENIKKLKELSGVGLTDAKKALVEADGEFDKALKAMREKGLTKAEKRGDRETREGIVDAYIHDGRLGAIIEVNCETSFVANTDEFKDLAYKLAM
;
A
#
# COMPACT_ATOMS: atom_id res chain seq x y z
N MET A 1 11.66 -23.45 14.25
CA MET A 1 10.97 -22.19 14.53
C MET A 1 11.84 -21.01 14.12
N ALA A 2 11.34 -20.16 13.26
CA ALA A 2 12.06 -18.93 12.93
C ALA A 2 11.96 -17.95 14.11
N GLU A 3 13.06 -17.29 14.42
CA GLU A 3 13.09 -16.27 15.47
C GLU A 3 12.40 -15.00 15.02
N ILE A 4 11.67 -14.38 15.94
CA ILE A 4 11.07 -13.07 15.72
C ILE A 4 12.11 -12.02 16.10
N THR A 5 12.79 -11.46 15.12
CA THR A 5 13.83 -10.46 15.33
C THR A 5 13.31 -9.05 15.04
N ILE A 6 13.99 -8.05 15.60
CA ILE A 6 13.67 -6.65 15.32
C ILE A 6 13.86 -6.35 13.83
N GLU A 7 14.85 -6.94 13.19
CA GLU A 7 15.07 -6.79 11.75
C GLU A 7 13.90 -7.28 10.91
N ASN A 8 13.36 -8.46 11.25
CA ASN A 8 12.20 -9.02 10.57
C ASN A 8 10.94 -8.18 10.80
N ILE A 9 10.76 -7.64 11.99
CA ILE A 9 9.64 -6.76 12.30
C ILE A 9 9.72 -5.47 11.46
N LYS A 10 10.88 -4.86 11.40
CA LYS A 10 11.11 -3.65 10.60
C LYS A 10 10.90 -3.91 9.11
N LYS A 11 11.42 -5.02 8.61
CA LYS A 11 11.29 -5.42 7.21
C LYS A 11 9.83 -5.65 6.83
N LEU A 12 9.08 -6.32 7.70
CA LEU A 12 7.65 -6.54 7.48
C LEU A 12 6.88 -5.23 7.50
N LYS A 13 7.21 -4.32 8.41
CA LYS A 13 6.63 -2.98 8.46
C LYS A 13 6.83 -2.22 7.14
N GLU A 14 8.05 -2.21 6.62
CA GLU A 14 8.37 -1.52 5.37
C GLU A 14 7.63 -2.11 4.16
N LEU A 15 7.54 -3.42 4.08
CA LEU A 15 6.90 -4.10 2.95
C LEU A 15 5.37 -4.04 2.99
N SER A 16 4.78 -4.04 4.18
CA SER A 16 3.32 -4.06 4.35
C SER A 16 2.71 -2.69 4.63
N GLY A 17 3.51 -1.71 5.04
CA GLY A 17 3.02 -0.37 5.38
C GLY A 17 2.29 -0.28 6.71
N VAL A 18 2.30 -1.33 7.54
CA VAL A 18 1.62 -1.34 8.84
C VAL A 18 2.56 -0.90 9.96
N GLY A 19 2.01 -0.62 11.15
CA GLY A 19 2.79 -0.24 12.32
C GLY A 19 3.63 -1.38 12.90
N LEU A 20 4.61 -1.05 13.72
CA LEU A 20 5.50 -2.04 14.35
C LEU A 20 4.74 -3.06 15.19
N THR A 21 3.73 -2.65 15.93
CA THR A 21 2.93 -3.53 16.77
C THR A 21 2.19 -4.57 15.95
N ASP A 22 1.56 -4.16 14.86
CA ASP A 22 0.84 -5.05 13.97
C ASP A 22 1.79 -6.01 13.24
N ALA A 23 2.96 -5.54 12.82
CA ALA A 23 3.98 -6.37 12.21
C ALA A 23 4.48 -7.45 13.18
N LYS A 24 4.76 -7.08 14.44
CA LYS A 24 5.16 -8.04 15.47
C LYS A 24 4.08 -9.08 15.72
N LYS A 25 2.84 -8.64 15.84
CA LYS A 25 1.70 -9.53 16.08
C LYS A 25 1.55 -10.52 14.92
N ALA A 26 1.67 -10.07 13.69
CA ALA A 26 1.59 -10.93 12.51
C ALA A 26 2.69 -12.00 12.51
N LEU A 27 3.93 -11.64 12.89
CA LEU A 27 5.02 -12.59 12.99
C LEU A 27 4.81 -13.61 14.10
N VAL A 28 4.26 -13.18 15.25
CA VAL A 28 3.92 -14.09 16.35
C VAL A 28 2.86 -15.11 15.90
N GLU A 29 1.81 -14.65 15.23
CA GLU A 29 0.74 -15.52 14.71
C GLU A 29 1.24 -16.49 13.64
N ALA A 30 2.27 -16.10 12.90
CA ALA A 30 2.90 -16.90 11.84
C ALA A 30 4.08 -17.75 12.36
N ASP A 31 4.28 -17.84 13.66
CA ASP A 31 5.39 -18.56 14.28
C ASP A 31 6.78 -18.13 13.79
N GLY A 32 6.92 -16.85 13.45
CA GLY A 32 8.15 -16.27 12.95
C GLY A 32 8.40 -16.45 11.47
N GLU A 33 7.49 -17.08 10.74
CA GLU A 33 7.60 -17.23 9.28
C GLU A 33 7.25 -15.92 8.57
N PHE A 34 8.25 -15.27 8.01
CA PHE A 34 8.12 -13.95 7.40
C PHE A 34 7.14 -13.93 6.22
N ASP A 35 7.26 -14.86 5.28
CA ASP A 35 6.41 -14.92 4.09
C ASP A 35 4.94 -15.13 4.44
N LYS A 36 4.68 -15.99 5.42
CA LYS A 36 3.32 -16.25 5.92
C LYS A 36 2.73 -15.02 6.59
N ALA A 37 3.53 -14.30 7.40
CA ALA A 37 3.11 -13.05 8.02
C ALA A 37 2.79 -11.98 6.98
N LEU A 38 3.63 -11.82 5.97
CA LEU A 38 3.44 -10.87 4.89
C LEU A 38 2.15 -11.16 4.11
N LYS A 39 1.91 -12.41 3.78
CA LYS A 39 0.69 -12.84 3.10
C LYS A 39 -0.57 -12.52 3.93
N ALA A 40 -0.55 -12.84 5.22
CA ALA A 40 -1.67 -12.54 6.12
C ALA A 40 -1.94 -11.04 6.22
N MET A 41 -0.90 -10.21 6.24
CA MET A 41 -1.04 -8.76 6.27
C MET A 41 -1.64 -8.21 4.98
N ARG A 42 -1.25 -8.75 3.83
CA ARG A 42 -1.82 -8.37 2.55
C ARG A 42 -3.30 -8.73 2.44
N GLU A 43 -3.69 -9.91 2.90
CA GLU A 43 -5.09 -10.35 2.94
C GLU A 43 -5.95 -9.45 3.82
N LYS A 44 -5.44 -9.04 4.99
CA LYS A 44 -6.12 -8.08 5.86
C LYS A 44 -6.31 -6.71 5.18
N GLY A 45 -5.31 -6.25 4.45
CA GLY A 45 -5.38 -5.01 3.69
C GLY A 45 -6.48 -5.04 2.64
N LEU A 46 -6.59 -6.12 1.90
CA LEU A 46 -7.64 -6.32 0.89
C LEU A 46 -9.02 -6.33 1.53
N THR A 47 -9.20 -7.00 2.66
CA THR A 47 -10.46 -7.03 3.39
C THR A 47 -10.89 -5.62 3.85
N LYS A 48 -9.95 -4.83 4.34
CA LYS A 48 -10.21 -3.43 4.72
C LYS A 48 -10.63 -2.60 3.51
N ALA A 49 -9.98 -2.80 2.37
CA ALA A 49 -10.31 -2.10 1.14
C ALA A 49 -11.74 -2.41 0.68
N GLU A 50 -12.15 -3.68 0.73
CA GLU A 50 -13.52 -4.09 0.41
C GLU A 50 -14.57 -3.40 1.30
N LYS A 51 -14.30 -3.31 2.61
CA LYS A 51 -15.20 -2.65 3.56
C LYS A 51 -15.34 -1.16 3.29
N ARG A 52 -14.36 -0.53 2.66
CA ARG A 52 -14.36 0.88 2.33
C ARG A 52 -14.88 1.18 0.93
N GLY A 53 -15.29 0.17 0.18
CA GLY A 53 -15.72 0.31 -1.21
C GLY A 53 -16.89 1.28 -1.43
N ASP A 54 -17.73 1.48 -0.42
CA ASP A 54 -18.89 2.38 -0.51
C ASP A 54 -18.55 3.84 -0.21
N ARG A 55 -17.33 4.16 0.19
CA ARG A 55 -16.94 5.53 0.50
C ARG A 55 -16.76 6.36 -0.75
N GLU A 56 -17.26 7.58 -0.71
CA GLU A 56 -17.09 8.51 -1.83
C GLU A 56 -15.62 8.94 -1.96
N THR A 57 -15.17 9.00 -3.22
CA THR A 57 -13.82 9.46 -3.55
C THR A 57 -13.94 10.61 -4.54
N ARG A 58 -14.14 11.83 -4.02
CA ARG A 58 -14.33 13.05 -4.81
C ARG A 58 -13.03 13.82 -5.03
N GLU A 59 -12.05 13.59 -4.20
CA GLU A 59 -10.73 14.19 -4.31
C GLU A 59 -9.82 13.29 -5.11
N GLY A 60 -8.70 13.83 -5.57
CA GLY A 60 -7.74 13.03 -6.32
C GLY A 60 -6.79 13.90 -7.12
N ILE A 61 -6.07 13.28 -8.01
CA ILE A 61 -5.15 13.98 -8.93
C ILE A 61 -5.29 13.42 -10.33
N VAL A 62 -4.95 14.25 -11.29
CA VAL A 62 -4.78 13.85 -12.69
C VAL A 62 -3.29 13.86 -12.98
N ASP A 63 -2.79 12.81 -13.60
CA ASP A 63 -1.40 12.70 -14.00
C ASP A 63 -1.29 12.14 -15.41
N ALA A 64 -0.16 12.36 -16.05
CA ALA A 64 0.09 11.92 -17.40
C ALA A 64 1.49 11.31 -17.52
N TYR A 65 1.63 10.38 -18.43
CA TYR A 65 2.92 9.78 -18.78
C TYR A 65 3.08 9.76 -20.28
N ILE A 66 4.24 10.19 -20.75
CA ILE A 66 4.60 10.18 -22.17
C ILE A 66 5.83 9.29 -22.33
N HIS A 67 5.73 8.30 -23.19
CA HIS A 67 6.81 7.36 -23.48
C HIS A 67 7.42 7.64 -24.85
N ASP A 68 8.71 8.03 -24.86
CA ASP A 68 9.48 8.32 -26.08
C ASP A 68 8.81 9.32 -27.04
N GLY A 69 7.96 10.19 -26.55
CA GLY A 69 7.22 11.13 -27.37
C GLY A 69 6.23 10.49 -28.33
N ARG A 70 5.92 9.19 -28.17
CA ARG A 70 5.09 8.41 -29.09
C ARG A 70 3.80 7.90 -28.49
N LEU A 71 3.83 7.55 -27.21
CA LEU A 71 2.69 7.02 -26.49
C LEU A 71 2.43 7.89 -25.29
N GLY A 72 1.18 8.15 -25.00
CA GLY A 72 0.80 8.91 -23.82
C GLY A 72 -0.42 8.31 -23.15
N ALA A 73 -0.50 8.51 -21.85
CA ALA A 73 -1.65 8.15 -21.03
C ALA A 73 -1.97 9.28 -20.08
N ILE A 74 -3.25 9.56 -19.89
CA ILE A 74 -3.74 10.49 -18.88
C ILE A 74 -4.66 9.67 -17.98
N ILE A 75 -4.45 9.77 -16.68
CA ILE A 75 -5.27 9.08 -15.70
C ILE A 75 -5.78 10.04 -14.63
N GLU A 76 -6.90 9.69 -14.05
CA GLU A 76 -7.40 10.31 -12.82
C GLU A 76 -7.44 9.25 -11.75
N VAL A 77 -6.81 9.52 -10.61
CA VAL A 77 -6.86 8.65 -9.44
C VAL A 77 -7.56 9.40 -8.32
N ASN A 78 -8.62 8.82 -7.82
CA ASN A 78 -9.45 9.45 -6.80
C ASN A 78 -9.18 8.87 -5.42
N CYS A 79 -9.39 9.70 -4.40
CA CYS A 79 -9.26 9.33 -3.00
C CYS A 79 -10.33 10.04 -2.16
N GLU A 80 -10.40 9.67 -0.89
CA GLU A 80 -11.46 10.20 -0.01
C GLU A 80 -11.23 11.66 0.39
N THR A 81 -9.96 12.08 0.55
CA THR A 81 -9.63 13.41 1.05
C THR A 81 -8.52 14.09 0.27
N SER A 82 -8.52 15.44 0.29
CA SER A 82 -7.44 16.22 -0.31
C SER A 82 -6.10 16.03 0.43
N PHE A 83 -6.14 15.68 1.71
CA PHE A 83 -4.92 15.38 2.46
C PHE A 83 -4.17 14.20 1.87
N VAL A 84 -4.89 13.14 1.50
CA VAL A 84 -4.29 11.98 0.83
C VAL A 84 -3.79 12.35 -0.55
N ALA A 85 -4.58 13.09 -1.33
CA ALA A 85 -4.22 13.51 -2.70
C ALA A 85 -2.92 14.34 -2.73
N ASN A 86 -2.63 15.06 -1.67
CA ASN A 86 -1.43 15.92 -1.59
C ASN A 86 -0.19 15.20 -1.06
N THR A 87 -0.28 13.92 -0.71
CA THR A 87 0.88 13.16 -0.26
C THR A 87 1.78 12.77 -1.43
N ASP A 88 3.08 12.67 -1.17
CA ASP A 88 4.04 12.23 -2.19
C ASP A 88 3.79 10.79 -2.60
N GLU A 89 3.37 9.93 -1.67
CA GLU A 89 3.02 8.53 -1.94
C GLU A 89 1.87 8.42 -2.94
N PHE A 90 0.83 9.24 -2.79
CA PHE A 90 -0.32 9.22 -3.70
C PHE A 90 0.06 9.72 -5.10
N LYS A 91 0.85 10.79 -5.17
CA LYS A 91 1.35 11.32 -6.44
C LYS A 91 2.23 10.31 -7.17
N ASP A 92 3.09 9.61 -6.44
CA ASP A 92 3.94 8.55 -6.98
C ASP A 92 3.13 7.38 -7.51
N LEU A 93 2.09 6.98 -6.77
CA LEU A 93 1.15 5.93 -7.21
C LEU A 93 0.49 6.33 -8.53
N ALA A 94 -0.04 7.54 -8.63
CA ALA A 94 -0.71 8.01 -9.84
C ALA A 94 0.23 8.00 -11.03
N TYR A 95 1.45 8.46 -10.86
CA TYR A 95 2.46 8.46 -11.92
C TYR A 95 2.79 7.05 -12.39
N LYS A 96 2.98 6.12 -11.46
CA LYS A 96 3.25 4.71 -11.79
C LYS A 96 2.08 4.05 -12.50
N LEU A 97 0.85 4.39 -12.12
CA LEU A 97 -0.34 3.87 -12.80
C LEU A 97 -0.43 4.41 -14.24
N ALA A 98 -0.07 5.67 -14.47
CA ALA A 98 -0.03 6.23 -15.81
C ALA A 98 1.02 5.54 -16.69
N MET A 99 2.16 5.18 -16.08
CA MET A 99 3.20 4.42 -16.77
C MET A 99 2.70 3.05 -17.24
#